data_327d17f12990137699f92cb1e90fcfb1
#
_entry.id   327d17f12990137699f92cb1e90fcfb1
#
_cell.length_a   1.000
_cell.length_b   1.000
_cell.length_c   1.000
_cell.angle_alpha   90.00
_cell.angle_beta   90.00
_cell.angle_gamma   90.00
#
_symmetry.space_group_name_H-M   'P 1'
#
loop_
_entity.id
_entity.type
_entity.pdbx_description
1 polymer ?
#
loop_
_entity_poly.entity_id
_entity_poly.type
_entity_poly.pdbx_seq_one_letter_code
_entity_poly.pdbx_strand_id
1 'polypeptide(L)'
;MKTPKRIGILTGGGDCPGLNAVIRAVVKTVINDYDIAVVGFLDGFEGLVENKFIKLNSDNVSGILTRGGTILGTSNRADPFRYPILEAGKYVYRDRSDQALKTFEEHGLEALVCIGGDGTMAVSQKISEKSIPIVGIPKTIDNDLFGTDVTFGFDSALTTATEAIDKIHTTAQSHHRVMVIEVMGRYAGWLALCSGIAGGGDIILIHEIPYKIDSICETIKQRKYQGRYFSILVVGEGAKPEGGEMVVKKRVEGSPEPIRLGGISHKVADDIEDKIQVETRVTILGHLLRGGVPSPADRLLATRFGVSAAQQLAKKNFGHMVALRGSNIVTVPIDEVAGKSRTVPLDSPYLSMARSLGTCLGD
;
A
#
# COMPACT_ATOMS: atom_id res chain seq x y z
N MET A 1 23.28 9.25 26.06
CA MET A 1 21.96 8.83 26.62
C MET A 1 21.90 7.32 26.59
N LYS A 2 21.28 6.66 27.61
CA LYS A 2 21.12 5.20 27.57
C LYS A 2 20.11 4.81 26.49
N THR A 3 20.38 3.75 25.71
CA THR A 3 19.45 3.17 24.74
C THR A 3 18.17 2.70 25.43
N PRO A 4 17.00 2.65 24.75
CA PRO A 4 15.80 2.01 25.29
C PRO A 4 16.10 0.56 25.70
N LYS A 5 15.46 0.09 26.77
CA LYS A 5 15.59 -1.31 27.20
C LYS A 5 14.56 -2.23 26.57
N ARG A 6 13.39 -1.68 26.21
CA ARG A 6 12.28 -2.44 25.63
C ARG A 6 11.45 -1.57 24.69
N ILE A 7 11.09 -2.12 23.55
CA ILE A 7 10.25 -1.47 22.56
C ILE A 7 9.05 -2.33 22.16
N GLY A 8 8.01 -1.69 21.69
CA GLY A 8 6.90 -2.33 20.99
C GLY A 8 7.06 -2.25 19.47
N ILE A 9 6.48 -3.20 18.73
CA ILE A 9 6.38 -3.17 17.28
C ILE A 9 4.99 -3.65 16.86
N LEU A 10 4.39 -2.99 15.87
CA LEU A 10 3.10 -3.39 15.30
C LEU A 10 3.06 -3.15 13.78
N THR A 11 2.15 -3.89 13.12
CA THR A 11 1.85 -3.76 11.69
C THR A 11 0.40 -3.31 11.51
N GLY A 12 0.16 -2.15 10.88
CA GLY A 12 -1.17 -1.57 10.69
C GLY A 12 -1.59 -1.44 9.24
N GLY A 13 -2.90 -1.40 9.02
CA GLY A 13 -3.50 -1.27 7.69
C GLY A 13 -3.50 -2.58 6.89
N GLY A 14 -3.67 -2.51 5.57
CA GLY A 14 -3.61 -3.69 4.71
C GLY A 14 -2.22 -4.33 4.71
N ASP A 15 -2.17 -5.65 4.58
CA ASP A 15 -0.90 -6.36 4.45
C ASP A 15 -0.26 -6.17 3.06
N CYS A 16 1.02 -6.46 2.99
CA CYS A 16 1.77 -6.53 1.73
C CYS A 16 3.01 -7.41 1.87
N PRO A 17 3.60 -7.86 0.77
CA PRO A 17 4.90 -8.51 0.78
C PRO A 17 5.99 -7.59 1.37
N GLY A 18 6.85 -8.13 2.25
CA GLY A 18 7.94 -7.37 2.89
C GLY A 18 7.71 -7.04 4.37
N LEU A 19 6.50 -7.18 4.92
CA LEU A 19 6.23 -6.94 6.34
C LEU A 19 7.10 -7.83 7.25
N ASN A 20 7.23 -9.10 6.95
CA ASN A 20 8.08 -10.00 7.72
C ASN A 20 9.57 -9.65 7.57
N ALA A 21 10.00 -9.15 6.42
CA ALA A 21 11.37 -8.70 6.22
C ALA A 21 11.72 -7.49 7.11
N VAL A 22 10.84 -6.50 7.21
CA VAL A 22 11.06 -5.33 8.06
C VAL A 22 10.98 -5.67 9.55
N ILE A 23 10.02 -6.51 9.98
CA ILE A 23 9.95 -7.01 11.37
C ILE A 23 11.26 -7.69 11.76
N ARG A 24 11.72 -8.62 10.89
CA ARG A 24 13.00 -9.31 11.07
C ARG A 24 14.18 -8.33 11.21
N ALA A 25 14.23 -7.33 10.35
CA ALA A 25 15.32 -6.34 10.35
C ALA A 25 15.32 -5.51 11.64
N VAL A 26 14.17 -4.98 12.07
CA VAL A 26 14.06 -4.26 13.35
C VAL A 26 14.50 -5.14 14.50
N VAL A 27 13.87 -6.32 14.66
CA VAL A 27 14.11 -7.20 15.82
C VAL A 27 15.57 -7.64 15.91
N LYS A 28 16.15 -8.11 14.79
CA LYS A 28 17.55 -8.56 14.80
C LYS A 28 18.51 -7.41 15.11
N THR A 29 18.30 -6.23 14.51
CA THR A 29 19.19 -5.09 14.73
C THR A 29 19.13 -4.60 16.17
N VAL A 30 17.92 -4.45 16.76
CA VAL A 30 17.81 -3.93 18.13
C VAL A 30 18.34 -4.93 19.16
N ILE A 31 18.22 -6.23 18.92
CA ILE A 31 18.78 -7.26 19.81
C ILE A 31 20.31 -7.33 19.65
N ASN A 32 20.82 -7.45 18.42
CA ASN A 32 22.23 -7.70 18.19
C ASN A 32 23.13 -6.50 18.52
N ASP A 33 22.69 -5.30 18.16
CA ASP A 33 23.52 -4.09 18.24
C ASP A 33 23.29 -3.30 19.54
N TYR A 34 22.11 -3.45 20.18
CA TYR A 34 21.69 -2.54 21.25
C TYR A 34 21.14 -3.24 22.50
N ASP A 35 21.00 -4.57 22.51
CA ASP A 35 20.44 -5.37 23.63
C ASP A 35 19.04 -4.89 24.07
N ILE A 36 18.17 -4.60 23.09
CA ILE A 36 16.81 -4.11 23.31
C ILE A 36 15.82 -5.26 23.21
N ALA A 37 14.97 -5.46 24.22
CA ALA A 37 13.90 -6.43 24.20
C ALA A 37 12.73 -5.92 23.32
N VAL A 38 12.03 -6.84 22.61
CA VAL A 38 10.96 -6.50 21.67
C VAL A 38 9.65 -7.20 22.03
N VAL A 39 8.57 -6.43 22.08
CA VAL A 39 7.19 -6.89 22.20
C VAL A 39 6.47 -6.64 20.87
N GLY A 40 6.00 -7.70 20.20
CA GLY A 40 5.18 -7.60 19.00
C GLY A 40 3.70 -7.59 19.35
N PHE A 41 2.98 -6.52 19.01
CA PHE A 41 1.53 -6.44 19.19
C PHE A 41 0.83 -7.09 18.01
N LEU A 42 -0.15 -7.96 18.30
CA LEU A 42 -0.92 -8.68 17.30
C LEU A 42 -2.03 -7.79 16.74
N ASP A 43 -2.31 -7.95 15.43
CA ASP A 43 -3.39 -7.23 14.74
C ASP A 43 -3.30 -5.69 14.84
N GLY A 44 -2.07 -5.17 14.83
CA GLY A 44 -1.78 -3.73 14.81
C GLY A 44 -2.16 -3.02 16.10
N PHE A 45 -2.84 -1.86 15.98
CA PHE A 45 -3.30 -1.11 17.15
C PHE A 45 -4.34 -1.86 17.99
N GLU A 46 -5.02 -2.88 17.44
CA GLU A 46 -5.91 -3.74 18.21
C GLU A 46 -5.16 -4.43 19.35
N GLY A 47 -4.00 -5.01 19.05
CA GLY A 47 -3.16 -5.66 20.04
C GLY A 47 -2.66 -4.70 21.11
N LEU A 48 -2.39 -3.45 20.77
CA LEU A 48 -2.00 -2.44 21.74
C LEU A 48 -3.18 -2.05 22.66
N VAL A 49 -4.41 -1.96 22.12
CA VAL A 49 -5.62 -1.65 22.91
C VAL A 49 -6.06 -2.84 23.78
N GLU A 50 -6.04 -4.05 23.20
CA GLU A 50 -6.55 -5.28 23.84
C GLU A 50 -5.47 -6.06 24.61
N ASN A 51 -4.24 -5.53 24.69
CA ASN A 51 -3.08 -6.19 25.31
C ASN A 51 -2.79 -7.59 24.74
N LYS A 52 -2.92 -7.73 23.39
CA LYS A 52 -2.59 -8.96 22.66
C LYS A 52 -1.19 -8.86 22.08
N PHE A 53 -0.27 -9.66 22.56
CA PHE A 53 1.14 -9.54 22.19
C PHE A 53 1.88 -10.87 22.19
N ILE A 54 3.06 -10.87 21.55
CA ILE A 54 4.08 -11.91 21.65
C ILE A 54 5.44 -11.27 21.98
N LYS A 55 6.30 -12.00 22.69
CA LYS A 55 7.70 -11.60 22.84
C LYS A 55 8.44 -12.01 21.57
N LEU A 56 9.20 -11.09 20.99
CA LEU A 56 10.00 -11.35 19.79
C LEU A 56 11.47 -11.50 20.16
N ASN A 57 12.07 -12.57 19.64
CA ASN A 57 13.49 -12.86 19.76
C ASN A 57 14.08 -13.24 18.38
N SER A 58 15.35 -13.54 18.32
CA SER A 58 16.02 -13.92 17.06
C SER A 58 15.44 -15.18 16.42
N ASP A 59 14.92 -16.12 17.22
CA ASP A 59 14.36 -17.39 16.73
C ASP A 59 12.98 -17.16 16.07
N ASN A 60 12.12 -16.35 16.72
CA ASN A 60 10.78 -16.02 16.18
C ASN A 60 10.86 -15.33 14.81
N VAL A 61 11.94 -14.61 14.52
CA VAL A 61 12.13 -13.89 13.26
C VAL A 61 13.10 -14.60 12.31
N SER A 62 13.51 -15.83 12.64
CA SER A 62 14.31 -16.67 11.75
C SER A 62 13.44 -17.22 10.61
N GLY A 63 13.97 -17.24 9.39
CA GLY A 63 13.29 -17.84 8.21
C GLY A 63 12.10 -17.04 7.67
N ILE A 64 11.75 -15.87 8.24
CA ILE A 64 10.56 -15.10 7.81
C ILE A 64 10.83 -14.10 6.67
N LEU A 65 12.09 -13.89 6.27
CA LEU A 65 12.47 -12.91 5.23
C LEU A 65 11.69 -13.08 3.92
N THR A 66 11.44 -14.32 3.53
CA THR A 66 10.77 -14.66 2.26
C THR A 66 9.28 -14.94 2.42
N ARG A 67 8.73 -14.82 3.63
CA ARG A 67 7.31 -15.08 3.87
C ARG A 67 6.48 -13.83 3.60
N GLY A 68 5.43 -13.96 2.78
CA GLY A 68 4.40 -12.94 2.62
C GLY A 68 3.55 -12.76 3.89
N GLY A 69 2.71 -11.74 3.88
CA GLY A 69 1.90 -11.37 5.04
C GLY A 69 2.74 -10.89 6.22
N THR A 70 2.21 -11.01 7.43
CA THR A 70 2.86 -10.60 8.67
C THR A 70 2.67 -11.62 9.79
N ILE A 71 3.75 -11.95 10.51
CA ILE A 71 3.69 -12.83 11.69
C ILE A 71 2.93 -12.21 12.88
N LEU A 72 2.73 -10.87 12.84
CA LEU A 72 2.00 -10.14 13.87
C LEU A 72 0.51 -9.99 13.57
N GLY A 73 0.04 -10.39 12.37
CA GLY A 73 -1.28 -10.00 11.92
C GLY A 73 -1.40 -8.50 11.68
N THR A 74 -2.52 -8.05 11.17
CA THR A 74 -2.76 -6.62 10.92
C THR A 74 -4.26 -6.32 10.98
N SER A 75 -4.63 -5.10 11.35
CA SER A 75 -5.99 -4.61 11.31
C SER A 75 -6.05 -3.25 10.61
N ASN A 76 -7.08 -3.07 9.78
CA ASN A 76 -7.43 -1.80 9.17
C ASN A 76 -8.65 -1.14 9.84
N ARG A 77 -9.08 -1.62 11.02
CA ARG A 77 -10.25 -1.14 11.75
C ARG A 77 -9.92 -0.53 13.11
N ALA A 78 -8.83 -0.95 13.71
CA ALA A 78 -8.47 -0.60 15.07
C ALA A 78 -7.75 0.76 15.13
N ASP A 79 -8.51 1.85 15.10
CA ASP A 79 -8.04 3.18 15.48
C ASP A 79 -8.32 3.36 16.99
N PRO A 80 -7.31 3.52 17.86
CA PRO A 80 -7.51 3.69 19.31
C PRO A 80 -8.38 4.88 19.69
N PHE A 81 -8.38 5.96 18.89
CA PHE A 81 -9.19 7.16 19.12
C PHE A 81 -10.63 7.02 18.61
N ARG A 82 -10.89 6.03 17.76
CA ARG A 82 -12.19 5.70 17.20
C ARG A 82 -12.36 4.19 17.10
N TYR A 83 -12.21 3.53 18.25
CA TYR A 83 -12.21 2.07 18.33
C TYR A 83 -13.61 1.49 18.15
N PRO A 84 -13.81 0.56 17.19
CA PRO A 84 -15.13 -0.02 16.95
C PRO A 84 -15.44 -1.10 17.99
N ILE A 85 -16.54 -0.94 18.70
CA ILE A 85 -17.10 -1.92 19.64
C ILE A 85 -18.44 -2.40 19.11
N LEU A 86 -18.64 -3.72 19.07
CA LEU A 86 -19.92 -4.29 18.66
C LEU A 86 -20.87 -4.34 19.86
N GLU A 87 -21.86 -3.47 19.90
CA GLU A 87 -22.92 -3.43 20.94
C GLU A 87 -24.30 -3.69 20.29
N ALA A 88 -25.01 -4.68 20.75
CA ALA A 88 -26.35 -5.07 20.23
C ALA A 88 -26.41 -5.21 18.69
N GLY A 89 -25.35 -5.74 18.08
CA GLY A 89 -25.27 -5.96 16.62
C GLY A 89 -24.93 -4.73 15.79
N LYS A 90 -24.62 -3.59 16.42
CA LYS A 90 -24.19 -2.34 15.76
C LYS A 90 -22.79 -1.93 16.25
N TYR A 91 -22.01 -1.33 15.34
CA TYR A 91 -20.73 -0.75 15.73
C TYR A 91 -20.93 0.62 16.41
N VAL A 92 -20.45 0.71 17.65
CA VAL A 92 -20.31 1.96 18.41
C VAL A 92 -18.83 2.31 18.49
N TYR A 93 -18.50 3.57 18.30
CA TYR A 93 -17.10 4.00 18.34
C TYR A 93 -16.77 4.65 19.68
N ARG A 94 -15.69 4.26 20.31
CA ARG A 94 -15.20 4.82 21.58
C ARG A 94 -13.72 5.14 21.50
N ASP A 95 -13.30 6.18 22.19
CA ASP A 95 -11.87 6.45 22.43
C ASP A 95 -11.34 5.43 23.43
N ARG A 96 -10.35 4.65 23.01
CA ARG A 96 -9.62 3.64 23.78
C ARG A 96 -8.11 3.96 23.82
N SER A 97 -7.73 5.19 23.48
CA SER A 97 -6.32 5.61 23.45
C SER A 97 -5.65 5.55 24.82
N ASP A 98 -6.39 5.78 25.89
CA ASP A 98 -5.87 5.62 27.26
C ASP A 98 -5.58 4.14 27.59
N GLN A 99 -6.36 3.21 27.02
CA GLN A 99 -6.07 1.78 27.16
C GLN A 99 -4.78 1.39 26.43
N ALA A 100 -4.55 1.97 25.25
CA ALA A 100 -3.29 1.79 24.51
C ALA A 100 -2.09 2.33 25.31
N LEU A 101 -2.21 3.51 25.93
CA LEU A 101 -1.18 4.09 26.79
C LEU A 101 -0.91 3.18 28.02
N LYS A 102 -1.96 2.73 28.68
CA LYS A 102 -1.85 1.81 29.82
C LYS A 102 -1.08 0.53 29.45
N THR A 103 -1.42 -0.10 28.30
CA THR A 103 -0.72 -1.27 27.81
C THR A 103 0.76 -0.98 27.54
N PHE A 104 1.07 0.17 26.94
CA PHE A 104 2.44 0.62 26.70
C PHE A 104 3.24 0.73 28.01
N GLU A 105 2.66 1.34 29.04
CA GLU A 105 3.26 1.51 30.37
C GLU A 105 3.42 0.16 31.12
N GLU A 106 2.40 -0.69 31.13
CA GLU A 106 2.41 -2.01 31.79
C GLU A 106 3.54 -2.91 31.26
N HIS A 107 3.83 -2.82 29.95
CA HIS A 107 4.96 -3.55 29.35
C HIS A 107 6.31 -2.87 29.56
N GLY A 108 6.36 -1.70 30.20
CA GLY A 108 7.59 -0.92 30.39
C GLY A 108 8.27 -0.57 29.07
N LEU A 109 7.48 -0.22 28.06
CA LEU A 109 8.00 0.16 26.74
C LEU A 109 8.54 1.59 26.78
N GLU A 110 9.61 1.83 26.04
CA GLU A 110 10.22 3.16 25.90
C GLU A 110 10.01 3.77 24.52
N ALA A 111 9.57 2.97 23.55
CA ALA A 111 9.16 3.43 22.21
C ALA A 111 8.31 2.38 21.50
N LEU A 112 7.60 2.81 20.44
CA LEU A 112 6.78 1.97 19.58
C LEU A 112 7.20 2.15 18.11
N VAL A 113 7.43 1.03 17.42
CA VAL A 113 7.62 1.01 15.95
C VAL A 113 6.28 0.74 15.30
N CYS A 114 5.83 1.67 14.47
CA CYS A 114 4.58 1.57 13.72
C CYS A 114 4.88 1.37 12.23
N ILE A 115 4.55 0.18 11.71
CA ILE A 115 4.75 -0.17 10.30
C ILE A 115 3.42 -0.08 9.58
N GLY A 116 3.26 0.84 8.61
CA GLY A 116 1.99 0.97 7.92
C GLY A 116 1.93 2.08 6.87
N GLY A 117 0.75 2.28 6.31
CA GLY A 117 0.44 3.34 5.36
C GLY A 117 0.03 4.66 6.04
N ASP A 118 -0.61 5.54 5.26
CA ASP A 118 -1.09 6.87 5.67
C ASP A 118 -1.96 6.85 6.93
N GLY A 119 -2.97 5.95 6.98
CA GLY A 119 -3.83 5.79 8.14
C GLY A 119 -3.07 5.36 9.39
N THR A 120 -2.07 4.47 9.25
CA THR A 120 -1.22 4.07 10.39
C THR A 120 -0.36 5.22 10.86
N MET A 121 0.21 6.03 9.96
CA MET A 121 0.99 7.20 10.32
C MET A 121 0.14 8.27 10.99
N ALA A 122 -1.10 8.49 10.54
CA ALA A 122 -2.03 9.41 11.16
C ALA A 122 -2.41 9.00 12.59
N VAL A 123 -2.67 7.71 12.83
CA VAL A 123 -2.91 7.19 14.19
C VAL A 123 -1.63 7.30 15.03
N SER A 124 -0.46 6.99 14.46
CA SER A 124 0.83 7.08 15.16
C SER A 124 1.15 8.50 15.61
N GLN A 125 0.83 9.51 14.80
CA GLN A 125 0.97 10.91 15.20
C GLN A 125 0.13 11.21 16.44
N LYS A 126 -1.16 10.88 16.43
CA LYS A 126 -2.05 11.08 17.59
C LYS A 126 -1.59 10.33 18.85
N ILE A 127 -1.07 9.12 18.68
CA ILE A 127 -0.48 8.33 19.77
C ILE A 127 0.77 9.03 20.33
N SER A 128 1.60 9.65 19.47
CA SER A 128 2.78 10.39 19.93
C SER A 128 2.41 11.62 20.78
N GLU A 129 1.28 12.25 20.53
CA GLU A 129 0.72 13.34 21.31
C GLU A 129 0.32 12.89 22.73
N LYS A 130 0.06 11.60 22.93
CA LYS A 130 -0.14 10.96 24.25
C LYS A 130 1.17 10.53 24.93
N SER A 131 2.31 11.11 24.53
CA SER A 131 3.63 10.84 25.12
C SER A 131 4.18 9.42 24.87
N ILE A 132 3.69 8.70 23.87
CA ILE A 132 4.28 7.45 23.41
C ILE A 132 5.30 7.77 22.30
N PRO A 133 6.62 7.54 22.52
CA PRO A 133 7.63 7.78 21.50
C PRO A 133 7.47 6.83 20.31
N ILE A 134 7.39 7.38 19.08
CA ILE A 134 7.10 6.63 17.84
C ILE A 134 8.27 6.69 16.87
N VAL A 135 8.53 5.57 16.18
CA VAL A 135 9.28 5.50 14.93
C VAL A 135 8.38 4.85 13.87
N GLY A 136 8.09 5.59 12.80
CA GLY A 136 7.27 5.11 11.67
C GLY A 136 8.10 4.39 10.61
N ILE A 137 7.50 3.39 9.95
CA ILE A 137 8.08 2.71 8.78
C ILE A 137 7.04 2.65 7.67
N PRO A 138 7.36 3.19 6.47
CA PRO A 138 6.41 3.29 5.36
C PRO A 138 6.15 1.94 4.71
N LYS A 139 4.88 1.53 4.65
CA LYS A 139 4.41 0.28 4.07
C LYS A 139 3.11 0.50 3.30
N THR A 140 3.11 0.29 2.00
CA THR A 140 1.90 0.19 1.15
C THR A 140 2.26 -0.38 -0.22
N ILE A 141 1.33 -1.07 -0.87
CA ILE A 141 1.47 -1.49 -2.27
C ILE A 141 1.12 -0.36 -3.24
N ASP A 142 0.42 0.68 -2.78
CA ASP A 142 -0.11 1.75 -3.61
C ASP A 142 0.93 2.84 -3.90
N ASN A 143 2.08 2.81 -3.20
CA ASN A 143 3.16 3.81 -3.28
C ASN A 143 2.69 5.25 -3.07
N ASP A 144 1.66 5.40 -2.26
CA ASP A 144 0.90 6.63 -2.03
C ASP A 144 1.25 7.36 -0.73
N LEU A 145 2.26 6.90 0.01
CA LEU A 145 2.66 7.51 1.27
C LEU A 145 3.57 8.72 1.03
N PHE A 146 3.14 9.87 1.53
CA PHE A 146 3.92 11.10 1.43
C PHE A 146 5.25 11.00 2.19
N GLY A 147 6.28 11.73 1.71
CA GLY A 147 7.57 11.83 2.40
C GLY A 147 8.59 10.76 2.02
N THR A 148 8.23 9.74 1.27
CA THR A 148 9.16 8.71 0.74
C THR A 148 9.01 8.54 -0.78
N ASP A 149 10.12 8.26 -1.47
CA ASP A 149 10.09 8.03 -2.91
C ASP A 149 9.44 6.70 -3.26
N VAL A 150 9.68 5.65 -2.45
CA VAL A 150 9.13 4.31 -2.65
C VAL A 150 8.79 3.68 -1.30
N THR A 151 7.69 2.93 -1.27
CA THR A 151 7.29 2.08 -0.14
C THR A 151 7.58 0.63 -0.45
N PHE A 152 7.98 -0.18 0.54
CA PHE A 152 8.05 -1.62 0.31
C PHE A 152 6.64 -2.22 0.21
N GLY A 153 6.54 -3.28 -0.59
CA GLY A 153 5.28 -3.89 -1.02
C GLY A 153 4.88 -3.48 -2.44
N PHE A 154 5.28 -2.28 -2.88
CA PHE A 154 4.97 -1.76 -4.20
C PHE A 154 5.63 -2.56 -5.32
N ASP A 155 6.93 -2.87 -5.23
CA ASP A 155 7.67 -3.61 -6.26
C ASP A 155 7.14 -5.04 -6.43
N SER A 156 6.77 -5.70 -5.34
CA SER A 156 6.13 -7.02 -5.39
C SER A 156 4.76 -6.99 -6.06
N ALA A 157 3.94 -5.98 -5.75
CA ALA A 157 2.65 -5.79 -6.39
C ALA A 157 2.80 -5.47 -7.88
N LEU A 158 3.78 -4.61 -8.22
CA LEU A 158 4.14 -4.27 -9.60
C LEU A 158 4.56 -5.53 -10.38
N THR A 159 5.42 -6.37 -9.81
CA THR A 159 5.86 -7.64 -10.40
C THR A 159 4.67 -8.54 -10.68
N THR A 160 3.79 -8.75 -9.70
CA THR A 160 2.58 -9.57 -9.84
C THR A 160 1.64 -9.03 -10.93
N ALA A 161 1.45 -7.71 -10.99
CA ALA A 161 0.63 -7.08 -12.01
C ALA A 161 1.22 -7.25 -13.41
N THR A 162 2.53 -7.03 -13.55
CA THR A 162 3.24 -7.19 -14.83
C THR A 162 3.20 -8.63 -15.33
N GLU A 163 3.45 -9.61 -14.46
CA GLU A 163 3.33 -11.04 -14.81
C GLU A 163 1.91 -11.43 -15.27
N ALA A 164 0.88 -10.83 -14.67
CA ALA A 164 -0.50 -11.05 -15.09
C ALA A 164 -0.76 -10.43 -16.47
N ILE A 165 -0.28 -9.22 -16.72
CA ILE A 165 -0.40 -8.53 -18.02
C ILE A 165 0.31 -9.34 -19.10
N ASP A 166 1.52 -9.84 -18.87
CA ASP A 166 2.29 -10.67 -19.81
C ASP A 166 1.51 -11.92 -20.23
N LYS A 167 0.86 -12.59 -19.29
CA LYS A 167 0.01 -13.76 -19.59
C LYS A 167 -1.20 -13.39 -20.44
N ILE A 168 -1.81 -12.22 -20.16
CA ILE A 168 -3.00 -11.73 -20.87
C ILE A 168 -2.65 -11.30 -22.30
N HIS A 169 -1.45 -10.78 -22.56
CA HIS A 169 -1.00 -10.40 -23.89
C HIS A 169 -1.17 -11.53 -24.92
N THR A 170 -0.74 -12.73 -24.57
CA THR A 170 -0.76 -13.87 -25.51
C THR A 170 -2.17 -14.27 -25.89
N THR A 171 -3.11 -14.26 -24.95
CA THR A 171 -4.53 -14.57 -25.25
C THR A 171 -5.24 -13.41 -25.94
N ALA A 172 -4.90 -12.16 -25.60
CA ALA A 172 -5.41 -10.97 -26.29
C ALA A 172 -5.09 -11.00 -27.79
N GLN A 173 -3.82 -11.29 -28.10
CA GLN A 173 -3.34 -11.41 -29.48
C GLN A 173 -4.04 -12.55 -30.23
N SER A 174 -4.21 -13.71 -29.60
CA SER A 174 -4.81 -14.90 -30.24
C SER A 174 -6.28 -14.70 -30.59
N HIS A 175 -7.00 -13.90 -29.81
CA HIS A 175 -8.44 -13.69 -29.97
C HIS A 175 -8.84 -12.33 -30.52
N HIS A 176 -7.87 -11.44 -30.77
CA HIS A 176 -8.11 -10.08 -31.28
C HIS A 176 -9.07 -9.25 -30.41
N ARG A 177 -8.87 -9.32 -29.07
CA ARG A 177 -9.76 -8.70 -28.07
C ARG A 177 -9.14 -7.50 -27.39
N VAL A 178 -9.98 -6.67 -26.81
CA VAL A 178 -9.57 -5.67 -25.84
C VAL A 178 -9.58 -6.30 -24.44
N MET A 179 -8.44 -6.36 -23.79
CA MET A 179 -8.31 -6.88 -22.43
C MET A 179 -8.24 -5.73 -21.45
N VAL A 180 -9.17 -5.66 -20.52
CA VAL A 180 -9.24 -4.63 -19.46
C VAL A 180 -8.78 -5.25 -18.13
N ILE A 181 -7.67 -4.75 -17.61
CA ILE A 181 -7.02 -5.29 -16.41
C ILE A 181 -7.13 -4.26 -15.29
N GLU A 182 -7.89 -4.60 -14.25
CA GLU A 182 -8.05 -3.74 -13.07
C GLU A 182 -7.00 -4.08 -12.02
N VAL A 183 -6.28 -3.05 -11.56
CA VAL A 183 -5.30 -3.13 -10.46
C VAL A 183 -5.74 -2.27 -9.28
N MET A 184 -5.23 -2.58 -8.10
CA MET A 184 -5.40 -1.76 -6.90
C MET A 184 -4.64 -0.43 -7.04
N GLY A 185 -4.76 0.45 -6.07
CA GLY A 185 -4.07 1.75 -6.02
C GLY A 185 -4.92 2.86 -5.40
N ARG A 186 -6.19 2.58 -5.06
CA ARG A 186 -7.13 3.51 -4.43
C ARG A 186 -7.18 4.89 -5.11
N TYR A 187 -6.61 5.90 -4.45
CA TYR A 187 -6.61 7.31 -4.90
C TYR A 187 -5.28 7.71 -5.56
N ALA A 188 -4.40 6.75 -5.85
CA ALA A 188 -3.12 6.99 -6.50
C ALA A 188 -2.90 6.01 -7.65
N GLY A 189 -2.55 6.53 -8.81
CA GLY A 189 -2.41 5.76 -10.05
C GLY A 189 -1.05 5.08 -10.23
N TRP A 190 -0.16 5.09 -9.23
CA TRP A 190 1.21 4.58 -9.37
C TRP A 190 1.26 3.14 -9.85
N LEU A 191 0.45 2.25 -9.26
CA LEU A 191 0.49 0.83 -9.61
C LEU A 191 -0.03 0.60 -11.04
N ALA A 192 -1.14 1.25 -11.42
CA ALA A 192 -1.68 1.15 -12.77
C ALA A 192 -0.70 1.72 -13.82
N LEU A 193 -0.11 2.89 -13.54
CA LEU A 193 0.84 3.55 -14.44
C LEU A 193 2.09 2.68 -14.64
N CYS A 194 2.73 2.28 -13.55
CA CYS A 194 3.98 1.53 -13.62
C CYS A 194 3.78 0.12 -14.20
N SER A 195 2.71 -0.61 -13.80
CA SER A 195 2.45 -1.93 -14.35
C SER A 195 1.98 -1.87 -15.82
N GLY A 196 1.21 -0.84 -16.17
CA GLY A 196 0.82 -0.62 -17.56
C GLY A 196 2.01 -0.33 -18.47
N ILE A 197 2.95 0.51 -18.03
CA ILE A 197 4.19 0.77 -18.79
C ILE A 197 5.06 -0.50 -18.88
N ALA A 198 5.29 -1.16 -17.74
CA ALA A 198 6.15 -2.35 -17.68
C ALA A 198 5.57 -3.55 -18.44
N GLY A 199 4.26 -3.71 -18.43
CA GLY A 199 3.54 -4.77 -19.13
C GLY A 199 3.12 -4.40 -20.57
N GLY A 200 3.53 -3.26 -21.12
CA GLY A 200 3.22 -2.86 -22.50
C GLY A 200 1.75 -2.55 -22.74
N GLY A 201 1.08 -1.92 -21.76
CA GLY A 201 -0.30 -1.45 -21.89
C GLY A 201 -0.43 -0.37 -22.97
N ASP A 202 -1.40 -0.54 -23.83
CA ASP A 202 -1.71 0.41 -24.90
C ASP A 202 -2.51 1.60 -24.38
N ILE A 203 -3.29 1.37 -23.32
CA ILE A 203 -4.13 2.35 -22.64
C ILE A 203 -3.93 2.17 -21.14
N ILE A 204 -3.69 3.26 -20.42
CA ILE A 204 -3.50 3.25 -18.96
C ILE A 204 -4.40 4.32 -18.35
N LEU A 205 -5.32 3.91 -17.47
CA LEU A 205 -6.24 4.83 -16.81
C LEU A 205 -5.91 4.92 -15.32
N ILE A 206 -5.67 6.14 -14.85
CA ILE A 206 -5.29 6.42 -13.47
C ILE A 206 -6.27 7.39 -12.81
N HIS A 207 -6.25 7.42 -11.47
CA HIS A 207 -7.12 8.30 -10.68
C HIS A 207 -6.95 9.79 -11.01
N GLU A 208 -5.72 10.22 -11.26
CA GLU A 208 -5.32 11.62 -11.42
C GLU A 208 -5.71 12.21 -12.77
N ILE A 209 -5.96 11.36 -13.79
CA ILE A 209 -6.38 11.78 -15.12
C ILE A 209 -7.78 11.23 -15.40
N PRO A 210 -8.84 12.04 -15.27
CA PRO A 210 -10.19 11.62 -15.66
C PRO A 210 -10.25 11.23 -17.15
N TYR A 211 -10.75 10.02 -17.42
CA TYR A 211 -10.72 9.50 -18.78
C TYR A 211 -11.96 9.92 -19.61
N LYS A 212 -11.76 10.07 -20.91
CA LYS A 212 -12.80 10.22 -21.93
C LYS A 212 -12.93 8.90 -22.69
N ILE A 213 -14.11 8.31 -22.70
CA ILE A 213 -14.35 7.06 -23.43
C ILE A 213 -14.10 7.21 -24.92
N ASP A 214 -14.29 8.43 -25.46
CA ASP A 214 -14.02 8.72 -26.88
C ASP A 214 -12.54 8.57 -27.21
N SER A 215 -11.64 9.07 -26.37
CA SER A 215 -10.19 8.94 -26.56
C SER A 215 -9.75 7.47 -26.53
N ILE A 216 -10.31 6.67 -25.62
CA ILE A 216 -10.06 5.22 -25.53
C ILE A 216 -10.51 4.53 -26.82
N CYS A 217 -11.75 4.76 -27.24
CA CYS A 217 -12.33 4.14 -28.45
C CYS A 217 -11.58 4.52 -29.73
N GLU A 218 -11.18 5.79 -29.85
CA GLU A 218 -10.39 6.27 -30.99
C GLU A 218 -9.02 5.57 -31.03
N THR A 219 -8.34 5.43 -29.88
CA THR A 219 -7.07 4.71 -29.80
C THR A 219 -7.23 3.25 -30.26
N ILE A 220 -8.28 2.55 -29.82
CA ILE A 220 -8.54 1.16 -30.24
C ILE A 220 -8.78 1.08 -31.77
N LYS A 221 -9.57 2.00 -32.34
CA LYS A 221 -9.83 2.07 -33.78
C LYS A 221 -8.56 2.34 -34.57
N GLN A 222 -7.74 3.30 -34.15
CA GLN A 222 -6.46 3.64 -34.81
C GLN A 222 -5.50 2.46 -34.79
N ARG A 223 -5.39 1.74 -33.69
CA ARG A 223 -4.58 0.52 -33.55
C ARG A 223 -5.06 -0.56 -34.54
N LYS A 224 -6.39 -0.78 -34.63
CA LYS A 224 -6.97 -1.73 -35.57
C LYS A 224 -6.69 -1.34 -37.01
N TYR A 225 -6.78 -0.06 -37.33
CA TYR A 225 -6.46 0.47 -38.68
C TYR A 225 -4.98 0.23 -39.05
N GLN A 226 -4.08 0.31 -38.06
CA GLN A 226 -2.64 0.01 -38.20
C GLN A 226 -2.32 -1.50 -38.24
N GLY A 227 -3.32 -2.39 -38.24
CA GLY A 227 -3.12 -3.84 -38.23
C GLY A 227 -2.87 -4.44 -36.86
N ARG A 228 -3.08 -3.68 -35.78
CA ARG A 228 -2.98 -4.15 -34.38
C ARG A 228 -4.37 -4.48 -33.86
N TYR A 229 -4.77 -5.74 -33.92
CA TYR A 229 -6.15 -6.16 -33.72
C TYR A 229 -6.52 -6.39 -32.23
N PHE A 230 -5.59 -6.30 -31.29
CA PHE A 230 -5.85 -6.39 -29.86
C PHE A 230 -5.38 -5.14 -29.12
N SER A 231 -5.88 -4.92 -27.92
CA SER A 231 -5.41 -3.85 -27.05
C SER A 231 -5.40 -4.29 -25.59
N ILE A 232 -4.38 -3.85 -24.87
CA ILE A 232 -4.25 -4.03 -23.42
C ILE A 232 -4.57 -2.70 -22.75
N LEU A 233 -5.61 -2.69 -21.92
CA LEU A 233 -6.01 -1.55 -21.11
C LEU A 233 -5.79 -1.88 -19.64
N VAL A 234 -4.94 -1.12 -18.97
CA VAL A 234 -4.69 -1.23 -17.53
C VAL A 234 -5.41 -0.08 -16.83
N VAL A 235 -6.25 -0.40 -15.86
CA VAL A 235 -7.05 0.59 -15.13
C VAL A 235 -6.86 0.46 -13.63
N GLY A 236 -6.52 1.56 -12.94
CA GLY A 236 -6.53 1.64 -11.49
C GLY A 236 -7.96 1.67 -10.95
N GLU A 237 -8.25 0.95 -9.86
CA GLU A 237 -9.59 0.89 -9.26
C GLU A 237 -10.19 2.25 -8.89
N GLY A 238 -9.34 3.29 -8.74
CA GLY A 238 -9.73 4.67 -8.46
C GLY A 238 -9.91 5.55 -9.70
N ALA A 239 -9.74 5.03 -10.92
CA ALA A 239 -9.95 5.78 -12.14
C ALA A 239 -11.43 6.20 -12.27
N LYS A 240 -11.67 7.34 -12.93
CA LYS A 240 -13.03 7.89 -13.10
C LYS A 240 -13.18 8.54 -14.48
N PRO A 241 -14.39 8.52 -15.06
CA PRO A 241 -14.65 9.25 -16.29
C PRO A 241 -14.64 10.77 -16.03
N GLU A 242 -14.38 11.56 -17.07
CA GLU A 242 -14.50 13.02 -17.02
C GLU A 242 -15.92 13.40 -16.62
N GLY A 243 -16.06 14.29 -15.64
CA GLY A 243 -17.35 14.69 -15.09
C GLY A 243 -18.11 13.64 -14.28
N GLY A 244 -17.50 12.46 -14.03
CA GLY A 244 -18.12 11.38 -13.27
C GLY A 244 -17.40 11.04 -11.97
N GLU A 245 -17.93 10.04 -11.27
CA GLU A 245 -17.45 9.57 -9.97
C GLU A 245 -16.74 8.23 -10.09
N MET A 246 -15.91 7.92 -9.06
CA MET A 246 -15.29 6.61 -8.93
C MET A 246 -16.35 5.53 -8.71
N VAL A 247 -16.09 4.32 -9.20
CA VAL A 247 -17.00 3.19 -8.98
C VAL A 247 -16.82 2.62 -7.58
N VAL A 248 -17.87 2.73 -6.77
CA VAL A 248 -17.91 2.21 -5.41
C VAL A 248 -18.56 0.83 -5.41
N LYS A 249 -17.76 -0.21 -5.20
CA LYS A 249 -18.24 -1.59 -5.13
C LYS A 249 -19.06 -1.86 -3.89
N LYS A 250 -18.63 -1.33 -2.73
CA LYS A 250 -19.30 -1.57 -1.44
C LYS A 250 -18.94 -0.49 -0.43
N ARG A 251 -19.90 -0.15 0.45
CA ARG A 251 -19.64 0.60 1.67
C ARG A 251 -19.61 -0.38 2.86
N VAL A 252 -18.55 -0.31 3.68
CA VAL A 252 -18.35 -1.20 4.84
C VAL A 252 -18.49 -0.37 6.10
N GLU A 253 -19.57 -0.61 6.84
CA GLU A 253 -19.75 0.01 8.16
C GLU A 253 -18.68 -0.50 9.13
N GLY A 254 -18.29 0.32 10.08
CA GLY A 254 -17.27 -0.06 11.08
C GLY A 254 -15.82 0.05 10.59
N SER A 255 -15.58 0.45 9.34
CA SER A 255 -14.24 0.68 8.82
C SER A 255 -13.90 2.18 8.90
N PRO A 256 -12.67 2.57 9.33
CA PRO A 256 -12.18 3.94 9.18
C PRO A 256 -12.22 4.41 7.73
N GLU A 257 -12.10 3.46 6.80
CA GLU A 257 -12.21 3.64 5.38
C GLU A 257 -13.43 2.88 4.85
N PRO A 258 -14.62 3.50 4.82
CA PRO A 258 -15.85 2.79 4.50
C PRO A 258 -16.00 2.45 3.01
N ILE A 259 -15.33 3.19 2.12
CA ILE A 259 -15.45 3.02 0.67
C ILE A 259 -14.53 1.89 0.20
N ARG A 260 -15.10 0.92 -0.52
CA ARG A 260 -14.37 -0.09 -1.28
C ARG A 260 -14.60 0.19 -2.75
N LEU A 261 -13.51 0.56 -3.43
CA LEU A 261 -13.49 0.78 -4.87
C LEU A 261 -13.45 -0.56 -5.61
N GLY A 262 -13.69 -0.53 -6.91
CA GLY A 262 -13.57 -1.68 -7.81
C GLY A 262 -14.77 -1.85 -8.72
N GLY A 263 -14.53 -2.51 -9.85
CA GLY A 263 -15.52 -2.71 -10.90
C GLY A 263 -15.51 -1.63 -11.97
N ILE A 264 -14.58 -0.68 -11.93
CA ILE A 264 -14.38 0.32 -12.99
C ILE A 264 -14.03 -0.36 -14.31
N SER A 265 -13.32 -1.49 -14.28
CA SER A 265 -12.99 -2.28 -15.45
C SER A 265 -14.21 -2.78 -16.19
N HIS A 266 -15.27 -3.20 -15.51
CA HIS A 266 -16.53 -3.60 -16.14
C HIS A 266 -17.19 -2.40 -16.82
N LYS A 267 -17.29 -1.27 -16.11
CA LYS A 267 -17.85 -0.05 -16.69
C LYS A 267 -17.11 0.37 -17.95
N VAL A 268 -15.77 0.40 -17.92
CA VAL A 268 -14.96 0.76 -19.08
C VAL A 268 -15.16 -0.25 -20.23
N ALA A 269 -15.23 -1.54 -19.91
CA ALA A 269 -15.46 -2.59 -20.89
C ALA A 269 -16.84 -2.44 -21.58
N ASP A 270 -17.91 -2.27 -20.78
CA ASP A 270 -19.26 -2.07 -21.29
C ASP A 270 -19.35 -0.80 -22.16
N ASP A 271 -18.79 0.32 -21.69
CA ASP A 271 -18.74 1.59 -22.44
C ASP A 271 -18.00 1.45 -23.79
N ILE A 272 -16.95 0.61 -23.89
CA ILE A 272 -16.21 0.31 -25.11
C ILE A 272 -17.07 -0.56 -26.05
N GLU A 273 -17.67 -1.65 -25.53
CA GLU A 273 -18.51 -2.55 -26.33
C GLU A 273 -19.72 -1.82 -26.94
N ASP A 274 -20.40 -1.01 -26.14
CA ASP A 274 -21.57 -0.23 -26.57
C ASP A 274 -21.19 0.78 -27.68
N LYS A 275 -19.99 1.40 -27.60
CA LYS A 275 -19.60 2.48 -28.50
C LYS A 275 -18.98 2.03 -29.79
N ILE A 276 -18.21 0.96 -29.81
CA ILE A 276 -17.45 0.52 -31.00
C ILE A 276 -17.63 -0.95 -31.36
N GLN A 277 -18.46 -1.69 -30.63
CA GLN A 277 -18.81 -3.08 -30.90
C GLN A 277 -17.59 -4.01 -31.05
N VAL A 278 -16.63 -3.87 -30.17
CA VAL A 278 -15.48 -4.77 -30.05
C VAL A 278 -15.61 -5.65 -28.81
N GLU A 279 -15.19 -6.89 -28.91
CA GLU A 279 -15.25 -7.83 -27.78
C GLU A 279 -14.21 -7.44 -26.71
N THR A 280 -14.66 -7.26 -25.47
CA THR A 280 -13.80 -6.99 -24.33
C THR A 280 -13.75 -8.17 -23.37
N ARG A 281 -12.69 -8.26 -22.56
CA ARG A 281 -12.61 -9.19 -21.43
C ARG A 281 -11.98 -8.48 -20.25
N VAL A 282 -12.55 -8.71 -19.08
CA VAL A 282 -12.12 -8.09 -17.83
C VAL A 282 -11.34 -9.08 -16.97
N THR A 283 -10.25 -8.60 -16.38
CA THR A 283 -9.49 -9.32 -15.35
C THR A 283 -9.24 -8.37 -14.19
N ILE A 284 -9.69 -8.74 -12.99
CA ILE A 284 -9.48 -7.94 -11.78
C ILE A 284 -8.45 -8.67 -10.91
N LEU A 285 -7.28 -8.07 -10.72
CA LEU A 285 -6.20 -8.70 -9.93
C LEU A 285 -6.49 -8.65 -8.43
N GLY A 286 -7.05 -7.53 -7.95
CA GLY A 286 -7.49 -7.39 -6.56
C GLY A 286 -6.40 -7.80 -5.55
N HIS A 287 -6.77 -8.64 -4.58
CA HIS A 287 -5.88 -9.05 -3.49
C HIS A 287 -4.71 -9.97 -3.89
N LEU A 288 -4.64 -10.46 -5.12
CA LEU A 288 -3.42 -11.11 -5.63
C LEU A 288 -2.19 -10.18 -5.50
N LEU A 289 -2.41 -8.87 -5.65
CA LEU A 289 -1.37 -7.84 -5.53
C LEU A 289 -0.83 -7.66 -4.09
N ARG A 290 -1.52 -8.18 -3.09
CA ARG A 290 -1.12 -8.11 -1.68
C ARG A 290 -0.41 -9.37 -1.20
N GLY A 291 -0.52 -10.47 -1.93
CA GLY A 291 -0.04 -11.77 -1.55
C GLY A 291 1.35 -12.12 -2.08
N GLY A 292 1.80 -13.28 -1.70
CA GLY A 292 2.99 -13.89 -2.25
C GLY A 292 4.30 -13.52 -1.56
N VAL A 293 5.38 -14.00 -2.14
CA VAL A 293 6.76 -13.81 -1.68
C VAL A 293 7.22 -12.40 -2.05
N PRO A 294 7.82 -11.62 -1.13
CA PRO A 294 8.32 -10.30 -1.46
C PRO A 294 9.45 -10.38 -2.51
N SER A 295 9.44 -9.45 -3.46
CA SER A 295 10.51 -9.30 -4.45
C SER A 295 11.86 -9.02 -3.79
N PRO A 296 12.99 -9.25 -4.46
CA PRO A 296 14.30 -8.88 -3.94
C PRO A 296 14.41 -7.39 -3.58
N ALA A 297 13.79 -6.51 -4.37
CA ALA A 297 13.81 -5.07 -4.12
C ALA A 297 13.07 -4.73 -2.81
N ASP A 298 11.86 -5.28 -2.61
CA ASP A 298 11.10 -5.06 -1.38
C ASP A 298 11.78 -5.69 -0.15
N ARG A 299 12.43 -6.86 -0.27
CA ARG A 299 13.21 -7.43 0.84
C ARG A 299 14.35 -6.50 1.26
N LEU A 300 15.08 -5.96 0.29
CA LEU A 300 16.18 -5.04 0.56
C LEU A 300 15.69 -3.72 1.14
N LEU A 301 14.65 -3.12 0.57
CA LEU A 301 14.10 -1.86 1.04
C LEU A 301 13.52 -2.00 2.45
N ALA A 302 12.71 -3.04 2.70
CA ALA A 302 12.16 -3.35 4.02
C ALA A 302 13.27 -3.58 5.06
N THR A 303 14.35 -4.29 4.69
CA THR A 303 15.50 -4.50 5.57
C THR A 303 16.20 -3.19 5.89
N ARG A 304 16.44 -2.33 4.89
CA ARG A 304 17.06 -1.01 5.07
C ARG A 304 16.22 -0.11 5.99
N PHE A 305 14.91 -0.06 5.79
CA PHE A 305 14.00 0.68 6.66
C PHE A 305 14.05 0.15 8.10
N GLY A 306 14.00 -1.18 8.27
CA GLY A 306 14.05 -1.79 9.60
C GLY A 306 15.34 -1.52 10.36
N VAL A 307 16.50 -1.61 9.69
CA VAL A 307 17.80 -1.28 10.28
C VAL A 307 17.86 0.22 10.65
N SER A 308 17.42 1.11 9.74
CA SER A 308 17.39 2.53 10.01
C SER A 308 16.47 2.88 11.19
N ALA A 309 15.27 2.29 11.26
CA ALA A 309 14.36 2.50 12.39
C ALA A 309 14.98 2.05 13.72
N ALA A 310 15.68 0.91 13.76
CA ALA A 310 16.42 0.45 14.91
C ALA A 310 17.50 1.45 15.37
N GLN A 311 18.22 2.05 14.42
CA GLN A 311 19.19 3.10 14.68
C GLN A 311 18.56 4.38 15.25
N GLN A 312 17.36 4.78 14.74
CA GLN A 312 16.63 5.93 15.30
C GLN A 312 16.18 5.66 16.74
N LEU A 313 15.69 4.44 17.03
CA LEU A 313 15.35 4.02 18.40
C LEU A 313 16.54 4.14 19.35
N ALA A 314 17.70 3.61 18.95
CA ALA A 314 18.92 3.66 19.76
C ALA A 314 19.37 5.11 20.04
N LYS A 315 19.21 6.00 19.07
CA LYS A 315 19.51 7.44 19.20
C LYS A 315 18.42 8.23 19.93
N LYS A 316 17.29 7.60 20.28
CA LYS A 316 16.08 8.26 20.82
C LYS A 316 15.56 9.39 19.91
N ASN A 317 15.71 9.22 18.60
CA ASN A 317 15.18 10.13 17.60
C ASN A 317 13.75 9.71 17.24
N PHE A 318 12.79 10.10 18.07
CA PHE A 318 11.38 9.75 17.97
C PHE A 318 10.57 10.81 17.20
N GLY A 319 9.31 10.49 16.88
CA GLY A 319 8.42 11.38 16.15
C GLY A 319 8.72 11.46 14.63
N HIS A 320 9.47 10.49 14.10
CA HIS A 320 9.87 10.45 12.70
C HIS A 320 9.48 9.15 12.03
N MET A 321 9.25 9.21 10.73
CA MET A 321 9.17 8.06 9.82
C MET A 321 10.50 7.93 9.07
N VAL A 322 11.03 6.70 8.95
CA VAL A 322 12.14 6.43 8.02
C VAL A 322 11.61 6.51 6.59
N ALA A 323 12.39 7.04 5.66
CA ALA A 323 11.96 7.29 4.29
C ALA A 323 13.11 7.06 3.30
N LEU A 324 12.78 6.72 2.06
CA LEU A 324 13.74 6.67 0.96
C LEU A 324 13.76 8.02 0.23
N ARG A 325 14.94 8.59 0.03
CA ARG A 325 15.21 9.76 -0.82
C ARG A 325 16.37 9.45 -1.75
N GLY A 326 16.11 9.27 -3.03
CA GLY A 326 17.08 8.72 -3.99
C GLY A 326 17.61 7.36 -3.54
N SER A 327 18.90 7.26 -3.24
CA SER A 327 19.52 6.03 -2.72
C SER A 327 19.66 5.96 -1.19
N ASN A 328 19.28 7.02 -0.47
CA ASN A 328 19.53 7.14 0.97
C ASN A 328 18.27 6.91 1.79
N ILE A 329 18.43 6.29 2.98
CA ILE A 329 17.38 6.30 3.99
C ILE A 329 17.58 7.54 4.87
N VAL A 330 16.52 8.33 4.97
CA VAL A 330 16.43 9.55 5.78
C VAL A 330 15.32 9.43 6.80
N THR A 331 15.14 10.43 7.65
CA THR A 331 13.98 10.56 8.55
C THR A 331 13.15 11.78 8.15
N VAL A 332 11.82 11.63 8.22
CA VAL A 332 10.85 12.70 7.97
C VAL A 332 9.96 12.82 9.20
N PRO A 333 9.68 14.02 9.71
CA PRO A 333 8.75 14.20 10.82
C PRO A 333 7.38 13.58 10.51
N ILE A 334 6.79 12.87 11.48
CA ILE A 334 5.56 12.11 11.25
C ILE A 334 4.35 13.02 11.00
N ASP A 335 4.35 14.24 11.54
CA ASP A 335 3.34 15.28 11.32
C ASP A 335 3.37 15.85 9.89
N GLU A 336 4.52 15.78 9.22
CA GLU A 336 4.62 16.14 7.81
C GLU A 336 4.02 15.06 6.88
N VAL A 337 3.90 13.84 7.35
CA VAL A 337 3.42 12.66 6.59
C VAL A 337 1.95 12.37 6.86
N ALA A 338 1.54 12.45 8.12
CA ALA A 338 0.21 12.05 8.58
C ALA A 338 -0.91 12.79 7.82
N GLY A 339 -1.87 12.02 7.29
CA GLY A 339 -3.02 12.55 6.56
C GLY A 339 -2.72 13.12 5.17
N LYS A 340 -1.51 12.92 4.65
CA LYS A 340 -1.13 13.33 3.30
C LYS A 340 -0.91 12.11 2.42
N SER A 341 -1.43 12.17 1.19
CA SER A 341 -1.26 11.15 0.18
C SER A 341 -0.35 11.65 -0.96
N ARG A 342 0.43 10.74 -1.54
CA ARG A 342 1.28 10.97 -2.68
C ARG A 342 0.63 10.41 -3.94
N THR A 343 0.06 11.28 -4.74
CA THR A 343 -0.51 10.95 -6.05
C THR A 343 0.54 11.05 -7.17
N VAL A 344 0.20 10.61 -8.38
CA VAL A 344 1.06 10.76 -9.56
C VAL A 344 1.00 12.23 -10.01
N PRO A 345 2.11 12.98 -9.96
CA PRO A 345 2.13 14.35 -10.48
C PRO A 345 1.85 14.38 -11.97
N LEU A 346 1.04 15.34 -12.44
CA LEU A 346 0.69 15.45 -13.87
C LEU A 346 1.91 15.77 -14.77
N ASP A 347 2.98 16.30 -14.20
CA ASP A 347 4.28 16.53 -14.83
C ASP A 347 5.28 15.38 -14.60
N SER A 348 4.81 14.25 -14.08
CA SER A 348 5.65 13.07 -13.79
C SER A 348 6.39 12.58 -15.04
N PRO A 349 7.69 12.27 -14.93
CA PRO A 349 8.45 11.63 -16.00
C PRO A 349 7.83 10.31 -16.51
N TYR A 350 7.13 9.57 -15.64
CA TYR A 350 6.42 8.35 -16.03
C TYR A 350 5.25 8.62 -17.00
N LEU A 351 4.50 9.72 -16.80
CA LEU A 351 3.44 10.12 -17.73
C LEU A 351 4.02 10.57 -19.05
N SER A 352 5.09 11.37 -19.04
CA SER A 352 5.81 11.79 -20.24
C SER A 352 6.36 10.59 -21.01
N MET A 353 6.92 9.62 -20.32
CA MET A 353 7.42 8.38 -20.92
C MET A 353 6.27 7.56 -21.56
N ALA A 354 5.15 7.36 -20.87
CA ALA A 354 3.99 6.66 -21.42
C ALA A 354 3.48 7.31 -22.71
N ARG A 355 3.34 8.64 -22.71
CA ARG A 355 2.92 9.40 -23.91
C ARG A 355 3.93 9.28 -25.06
N SER A 356 5.23 9.32 -24.77
CA SER A 356 6.28 9.16 -25.79
C SER A 356 6.28 7.78 -26.44
N LEU A 357 5.81 6.76 -25.73
CA LEU A 357 5.62 5.39 -26.23
C LEU A 357 4.30 5.23 -27.03
N GLY A 358 3.48 6.27 -27.09
CA GLY A 358 2.17 6.24 -27.76
C GLY A 358 1.07 5.60 -26.90
N THR A 359 1.28 5.44 -25.59
CA THR A 359 0.26 4.96 -24.66
C THR A 359 -0.81 6.03 -24.46
N CYS A 360 -2.07 5.68 -24.62
CA CYS A 360 -3.21 6.54 -24.33
C CYS A 360 -3.44 6.59 -22.81
N LEU A 361 -3.59 7.79 -22.26
CA LEU A 361 -3.90 7.99 -20.83
C LEU A 361 -5.38 8.35 -20.59
N GLY A 362 -6.21 8.27 -21.66
CA GLY A 362 -7.64 8.53 -21.58
C GLY A 362 -8.05 9.99 -21.75
N ASP A 363 -7.11 10.92 -21.88
CA ASP A 363 -7.33 12.37 -22.00
C ASP A 363 -7.39 12.88 -23.44
#